data_819f780aa2cac8e4b6e901c9d3f88258
#
_entry.id   819f780aa2cac8e4b6e901c9d3f88258
#
_cell.length_a   1.000
_cell.length_b   1.000
_cell.length_c   1.000
_cell.angle_alpha   90.00
_cell.angle_beta   90.00
_cell.angle_gamma   90.00
#
_symmetry.space_group_name_H-M   'P 1'
#
loop_
_entity.id
_entity.type
_entity.pdbx_description
1 polymer ?
#
loop_
_entity_poly.entity_id
_entity_poly.type
_entity_poly.pdbx_seq_one_letter_code
_entity_poly.pdbx_strand_id
1 'polypeptide(L)'
;SRILVEVDGQMRTGRDVVVAAILGADEFGFSTAPLIALGCVMMRVCHLNTCPVGVATQDPVLRERFAGQPEHVVNYLWLVAEETRRIMASLGVRTMTELIGRTELLEPDPEIDHWKARGLDLRPLLAVPNNVDPQAPRCCTGGPDPQLDDHTDRELIAAAREAIDHARPVRLERKIRNPERTVGGLLSSEI
;
A
#
# COMPACT_ATOMS: atom_id res chain seq x y z
N SER A 1 19.64 -8.85 -1.45
CA SER A 1 18.50 -7.95 -1.21
C SER A 1 17.36 -8.31 -2.14
N ARG A 2 16.17 -8.20 -1.66
CA ARG A 2 14.93 -8.42 -2.41
C ARG A 2 14.25 -7.08 -2.70
N ILE A 3 13.39 -7.10 -3.69
CA ILE A 3 12.42 -6.04 -3.88
C ILE A 3 11.37 -6.09 -2.77
N LEU A 4 10.77 -4.97 -2.45
CA LEU A 4 9.57 -4.88 -1.62
C LEU A 4 8.37 -5.30 -2.49
N VAL A 5 7.53 -6.19 -1.98
CA VAL A 5 6.32 -6.66 -2.67
C VAL A 5 5.11 -6.07 -1.95
N GLU A 6 4.43 -5.15 -2.61
CA GLU A 6 3.15 -4.63 -2.16
C GLU A 6 2.00 -5.32 -2.89
N VAL A 7 0.96 -5.68 -2.16
CA VAL A 7 -0.29 -6.23 -2.71
C VAL A 7 -1.44 -5.26 -2.45
N ASP A 8 -2.25 -5.05 -3.47
CA ASP A 8 -3.53 -4.36 -3.35
C ASP A 8 -4.66 -5.11 -4.06
N GLY A 9 -5.85 -4.53 -4.06
CA GLY A 9 -7.04 -5.11 -4.70
C GLY A 9 -7.80 -6.08 -3.81
N GLN A 10 -9.00 -5.67 -3.40
CA GLN A 10 -9.93 -6.46 -2.58
C GLN A 10 -9.42 -6.80 -1.16
N MET A 11 -8.39 -6.10 -0.67
CA MET A 11 -7.94 -6.24 0.71
C MET A 11 -9.00 -5.67 1.67
N ARG A 12 -9.57 -6.52 2.56
CA ARG A 12 -10.70 -6.13 3.42
C ARG A 12 -10.57 -6.65 4.84
N THR A 13 -9.97 -7.82 5.04
CA THR A 13 -9.97 -8.57 6.30
C THR A 13 -8.55 -8.98 6.68
N GLY A 14 -8.36 -9.39 7.94
CA GLY A 14 -7.10 -9.95 8.38
C GLY A 14 -6.76 -11.27 7.68
N ARG A 15 -7.79 -12.02 7.25
CA ARG A 15 -7.57 -13.22 6.43
C ARG A 15 -6.94 -12.89 5.08
N ASP A 16 -7.38 -11.81 4.42
CA ASP A 16 -6.78 -11.38 3.14
C ASP A 16 -5.30 -11.01 3.34
N VAL A 17 -4.98 -10.31 4.43
CA VAL A 17 -3.59 -9.97 4.81
C VAL A 17 -2.75 -11.24 5.02
N VAL A 18 -3.26 -12.20 5.78
CA VAL A 18 -2.53 -13.46 6.05
C VAL A 18 -2.27 -14.24 4.77
N VAL A 19 -3.28 -14.40 3.91
CA VAL A 19 -3.14 -15.12 2.63
C VAL A 19 -2.13 -14.41 1.73
N ALA A 20 -2.21 -13.09 1.62
CA ALA A 20 -1.27 -12.31 0.81
C ALA A 20 0.17 -12.39 1.34
N ALA A 21 0.36 -12.32 2.67
CA ALA A 21 1.66 -12.49 3.29
C ALA A 21 2.24 -13.90 3.02
N ILE A 22 1.43 -14.94 3.19
CA ILE A 22 1.84 -16.32 2.88
C ILE A 22 2.27 -16.46 1.42
N LEU A 23 1.63 -15.75 0.49
CA LEU A 23 2.01 -15.71 -0.93
C LEU A 23 3.22 -14.81 -1.22
N GLY A 24 3.74 -14.09 -0.22
CA GLY A 24 5.02 -13.37 -0.31
C GLY A 24 4.93 -11.84 -0.30
N ALA A 25 3.78 -11.27 0.03
CA ALA A 25 3.65 -9.81 0.17
C ALA A 25 4.30 -9.31 1.46
N ASP A 26 5.04 -8.21 1.35
CA ASP A 26 5.65 -7.47 2.45
C ASP A 26 4.73 -6.33 2.93
N GLU A 27 3.95 -5.73 2.03
CA GLU A 27 3.05 -4.59 2.30
C GLU A 27 1.65 -4.82 1.72
N PHE A 28 0.64 -4.13 2.28
CA PHE A 28 -0.76 -4.37 2.00
C PHE A 28 -1.52 -3.07 1.76
N GLY A 29 -1.99 -2.85 0.54
CA GLY A 29 -2.74 -1.68 0.12
C GLY A 29 -4.25 -1.84 0.36
N PHE A 30 -4.85 -0.90 1.10
CA PHE A 30 -6.28 -0.82 1.34
C PHE A 30 -6.86 0.42 0.69
N SER A 31 -7.96 0.28 -0.04
CA SER A 31 -8.64 1.41 -0.70
C SER A 31 -10.14 1.42 -0.37
N THR A 32 -10.88 0.48 -0.92
CA THR A 32 -12.35 0.46 -0.85
C THR A 32 -12.88 0.27 0.58
N ALA A 33 -12.28 -0.61 1.36
CA ALA A 33 -12.78 -0.93 2.69
C ALA A 33 -12.65 0.25 3.68
N PRO A 34 -11.53 1.00 3.75
CA PRO A 34 -11.47 2.24 4.52
C PRO A 34 -12.48 3.30 4.05
N LEU A 35 -12.72 3.41 2.74
CA LEU A 35 -13.74 4.33 2.21
C LEU A 35 -15.14 3.95 2.66
N ILE A 36 -15.48 2.65 2.69
CA ILE A 36 -16.77 2.16 3.20
C ILE A 36 -16.88 2.46 4.71
N ALA A 37 -15.82 2.27 5.48
CA ALA A 37 -15.79 2.63 6.89
C ALA A 37 -16.08 4.11 7.13
N LEU A 38 -15.69 5.00 6.19
CA LEU A 38 -16.01 6.42 6.18
C LEU A 38 -17.43 6.76 5.66
N GLY A 39 -18.22 5.77 5.27
CA GLY A 39 -19.60 5.98 4.78
C GLY A 39 -19.73 5.99 3.25
N CYS A 40 -18.73 5.54 2.49
CA CYS A 40 -18.86 5.40 1.05
C CYS A 40 -19.91 4.33 0.70
N VAL A 41 -20.86 4.67 -0.15
CA VAL A 41 -21.95 3.77 -0.60
C VAL A 41 -21.67 3.11 -1.96
N MET A 42 -20.44 3.20 -2.44
CA MET A 42 -19.95 2.52 -3.66
C MET A 42 -20.72 2.87 -4.96
N MET A 43 -21.25 4.09 -5.05
CA MET A 43 -21.96 4.58 -6.26
C MET A 43 -21.08 4.70 -7.50
N ARG A 44 -19.75 4.69 -7.32
CA ARG A 44 -18.75 4.77 -8.41
C ARG A 44 -18.86 6.02 -9.31
N VAL A 45 -19.40 7.13 -8.78
CA VAL A 45 -19.52 8.42 -9.47
C VAL A 45 -18.50 9.46 -9.02
N CYS A 46 -17.43 9.01 -8.36
CA CYS A 46 -16.36 9.87 -7.82
C CYS A 46 -15.73 10.78 -8.90
N HIS A 47 -15.54 10.24 -10.10
CA HIS A 47 -14.95 10.97 -11.23
C HIS A 47 -15.87 12.07 -11.81
N LEU A 48 -17.16 12.08 -11.44
CA LEU A 48 -18.13 13.09 -11.88
C LEU A 48 -18.30 14.25 -10.88
N ASN A 49 -17.57 14.23 -9.76
CA ASN A 49 -17.72 15.21 -8.67
C ASN A 49 -19.13 15.26 -8.05
N THR A 50 -19.88 14.15 -8.14
CA THR A 50 -21.28 14.04 -7.71
C THR A 50 -21.49 13.01 -6.60
N CYS A 51 -20.47 12.81 -5.74
CA CYS A 51 -20.55 11.85 -4.66
C CYS A 51 -21.70 12.19 -3.69
N PRO A 52 -22.74 11.35 -3.58
CA PRO A 52 -23.96 11.71 -2.82
C PRO A 52 -23.73 11.75 -1.30
N VAL A 53 -22.66 11.12 -0.82
CA VAL A 53 -22.30 11.06 0.62
C VAL A 53 -21.10 11.95 0.96
N GLY A 54 -20.60 12.75 0.02
CA GLY A 54 -19.59 13.76 0.28
C GLY A 54 -18.15 13.26 0.44
N VAL A 55 -17.88 11.95 0.36
CA VAL A 55 -16.53 11.36 0.58
C VAL A 55 -15.53 11.81 -0.49
N ALA A 56 -15.97 11.86 -1.75
CA ALA A 56 -15.11 12.13 -2.91
C ALA A 56 -15.75 13.15 -3.85
N THR A 57 -15.85 14.40 -3.39
CA THR A 57 -16.38 15.52 -4.17
C THR A 57 -15.77 16.82 -3.70
N GLN A 58 -15.68 17.80 -4.60
CA GLN A 58 -15.32 19.18 -4.29
C GLN A 58 -16.55 20.11 -4.22
N ASP A 59 -17.75 19.58 -4.56
CA ASP A 59 -18.99 20.32 -4.42
C ASP A 59 -19.26 20.66 -2.94
N PRO A 60 -19.39 21.94 -2.55
CA PRO A 60 -19.51 22.33 -1.14
C PRO A 60 -20.78 21.79 -0.48
N VAL A 61 -21.90 21.71 -1.20
CA VAL A 61 -23.18 21.21 -0.68
C VAL A 61 -23.12 19.69 -0.45
N LEU A 62 -22.47 18.96 -1.35
CA LEU A 62 -22.31 17.52 -1.19
C LEU A 62 -21.29 17.18 -0.10
N ARG A 63 -20.24 17.99 0.06
CA ARG A 63 -19.25 17.81 1.14
C ARG A 63 -19.86 17.93 2.54
N GLU A 64 -20.86 18.77 2.74
CA GLU A 64 -21.57 18.91 4.03
C GLU A 64 -22.24 17.60 4.47
N ARG A 65 -22.51 16.69 3.55
CA ARG A 65 -23.09 15.36 3.83
C ARG A 65 -22.08 14.35 4.37
N PHE A 66 -20.80 14.68 4.33
CA PHE A 66 -19.77 13.76 4.80
C PHE A 66 -19.80 13.62 6.32
N ALA A 67 -20.15 12.43 6.79
CA ALA A 67 -20.28 12.10 8.22
C ALA A 67 -19.14 11.17 8.72
N GLY A 68 -18.15 10.87 7.88
CA GLY A 68 -17.02 10.02 8.26
C GLY A 68 -16.15 10.68 9.33
N GLN A 69 -15.64 9.86 10.25
CA GLN A 69 -14.71 10.29 11.29
C GLN A 69 -13.40 9.49 11.15
N PRO A 70 -12.24 10.06 11.50
CA PRO A 70 -10.96 9.35 11.45
C PRO A 70 -10.97 8.05 12.25
N GLU A 71 -11.68 8.01 13.37
CA GLU A 71 -11.83 6.86 14.26
C GLU A 71 -12.46 5.65 13.56
N HIS A 72 -13.31 5.86 12.56
CA HIS A 72 -13.88 4.76 11.77
C HIS A 72 -12.80 3.98 11.03
N VAL A 73 -11.83 4.68 10.44
CA VAL A 73 -10.69 4.04 9.75
C VAL A 73 -9.72 3.42 10.75
N VAL A 74 -9.41 4.14 11.84
CA VAL A 74 -8.54 3.62 12.90
C VAL A 74 -9.09 2.31 13.46
N ASN A 75 -10.36 2.29 13.83
CA ASN A 75 -11.02 1.08 14.37
C ASN A 75 -11.05 -0.05 13.33
N TYR A 76 -11.36 0.27 12.09
CA TYR A 76 -11.35 -0.73 11.01
C TYR A 76 -9.97 -1.38 10.86
N LEU A 77 -8.90 -0.60 10.74
CA LEU A 77 -7.54 -1.12 10.59
C LEU A 77 -7.07 -1.86 11.85
N TRP A 78 -7.47 -1.41 13.03
CA TRP A 78 -7.19 -2.11 14.27
C TRP A 78 -7.85 -3.50 14.29
N LEU A 79 -9.10 -3.61 13.86
CA LEU A 79 -9.82 -4.89 13.75
C LEU A 79 -9.18 -5.83 12.73
N VAL A 80 -8.74 -5.30 11.57
CA VAL A 80 -7.99 -6.08 10.57
C VAL A 80 -6.68 -6.62 11.18
N ALA A 81 -5.94 -5.78 11.90
CA ALA A 81 -4.69 -6.19 12.54
C ALA A 81 -4.94 -7.26 13.63
N GLU A 82 -5.99 -7.11 14.44
CA GLU A 82 -6.35 -8.09 15.48
C GLU A 82 -6.81 -9.42 14.88
N GLU A 83 -7.58 -9.41 13.80
CA GLU A 83 -7.95 -10.63 13.07
C GLU A 83 -6.70 -11.32 12.50
N THR A 84 -5.81 -10.55 11.86
CA THR A 84 -4.51 -11.05 11.38
C THR A 84 -3.74 -11.74 12.49
N ARG A 85 -3.61 -11.07 13.64
CA ARG A 85 -2.92 -11.61 14.82
C ARG A 85 -3.53 -12.92 15.31
N ARG A 86 -4.87 -13.02 15.34
CA ARG A 86 -5.57 -14.23 15.77
C ARG A 86 -5.33 -15.40 14.83
N ILE A 87 -5.38 -15.15 13.50
CA ILE A 87 -5.10 -16.19 12.50
C ILE A 87 -3.65 -16.64 12.61
N MET A 88 -2.69 -15.72 12.70
CA MET A 88 -1.28 -16.05 12.91
C MET A 88 -1.06 -16.89 14.15
N ALA A 89 -1.74 -16.56 15.26
CA ALA A 89 -1.67 -17.33 16.49
C ALA A 89 -2.19 -18.77 16.31
N SER A 90 -3.29 -18.96 15.55
CA SER A 90 -3.81 -20.29 15.24
C SER A 90 -2.86 -21.11 14.36
N LEU A 91 -2.06 -20.45 13.52
CA LEU A 91 -1.02 -21.09 12.71
C LEU A 91 0.31 -21.31 13.48
N GLY A 92 0.40 -20.84 14.72
CA GLY A 92 1.63 -20.93 15.52
C GLY A 92 2.74 -19.96 15.07
N VAL A 93 2.40 -18.92 14.31
CA VAL A 93 3.33 -17.92 13.76
C VAL A 93 3.29 -16.65 14.61
N ARG A 94 4.46 -16.13 14.99
CA ARG A 94 4.55 -14.98 15.92
C ARG A 94 4.76 -13.63 15.24
N THR A 95 5.44 -13.61 14.10
CA THR A 95 5.79 -12.37 13.40
C THR A 95 5.40 -12.44 11.93
N MET A 96 5.15 -11.27 11.31
CA MET A 96 4.88 -11.19 9.87
C MET A 96 6.06 -11.73 9.06
N THR A 97 7.28 -11.45 9.47
CA THR A 97 8.50 -11.95 8.83
C THR A 97 8.55 -13.48 8.78
N GLU A 98 8.05 -14.15 9.84
CA GLU A 98 7.94 -15.63 9.86
C GLU A 98 6.81 -16.14 8.96
N LEU A 99 5.78 -15.33 8.69
CA LEU A 99 4.63 -15.70 7.87
C LEU A 99 4.89 -15.59 6.38
N ILE A 100 5.64 -14.54 5.98
CA ILE A 100 5.84 -14.19 4.57
C ILE A 100 6.48 -15.33 3.78
N GLY A 101 5.80 -15.70 2.68
CA GLY A 101 6.26 -16.75 1.79
C GLY A 101 6.10 -18.19 2.31
N ARG A 102 5.33 -18.40 3.39
CA ARG A 102 5.05 -19.73 3.99
C ARG A 102 3.94 -20.45 3.25
N THR A 103 4.10 -20.62 1.92
CA THR A 103 3.07 -21.21 1.05
C THR A 103 2.62 -22.62 1.48
N GLU A 104 3.43 -23.32 2.24
CA GLU A 104 3.08 -24.61 2.85
C GLU A 104 1.95 -24.55 3.89
N LEU A 105 1.57 -23.32 4.34
CA LEU A 105 0.43 -23.10 5.23
C LEU A 105 -0.90 -22.93 4.48
N LEU A 106 -0.88 -22.95 3.14
CA LEU A 106 -2.07 -22.88 2.29
C LEU A 106 -2.29 -24.20 1.55
N GLU A 107 -3.53 -24.63 1.55
CA GLU A 107 -4.01 -25.70 0.68
C GLU A 107 -5.31 -25.30 0.01
N PRO A 108 -5.55 -25.74 -1.23
CA PRO A 108 -6.85 -25.58 -1.87
C PRO A 108 -7.94 -26.30 -1.08
N ASP A 109 -9.08 -25.65 -0.89
CA ASP A 109 -10.21 -26.28 -0.23
C ASP A 109 -10.84 -27.34 -1.17
N PRO A 110 -10.78 -28.63 -0.84
CA PRO A 110 -11.30 -29.69 -1.68
C PRO A 110 -12.84 -29.75 -1.70
N GLU A 111 -13.50 -29.08 -0.74
CA GLU A 111 -14.96 -29.08 -0.61
C GLU A 111 -15.65 -28.04 -1.51
N ILE A 112 -14.89 -27.19 -2.18
CA ILE A 112 -15.46 -26.19 -3.10
C ILE A 112 -16.01 -26.88 -4.35
N ASP A 113 -17.32 -27.15 -4.37
CA ASP A 113 -18.02 -27.62 -5.56
C ASP A 113 -18.61 -26.45 -6.35
N HIS A 114 -17.75 -25.75 -7.08
CA HIS A 114 -18.17 -24.69 -7.98
C HIS A 114 -17.61 -24.94 -9.37
N TRP A 115 -18.44 -24.82 -10.41
CA TRP A 115 -18.04 -25.14 -11.78
C TRP A 115 -16.81 -24.36 -12.28
N LYS A 116 -16.62 -23.12 -11.83
CA LYS A 116 -15.43 -22.32 -12.15
C LYS A 116 -14.15 -22.77 -11.40
N ALA A 117 -14.32 -23.44 -10.28
CA ALA A 117 -13.20 -23.98 -9.52
C ALA A 117 -12.74 -25.33 -10.07
N ARG A 118 -13.62 -26.04 -10.79
CA ARG A 118 -13.29 -27.32 -11.41
C ARG A 118 -12.20 -27.13 -12.46
N GLY A 119 -11.08 -27.79 -12.28
CA GLY A 119 -9.92 -27.70 -13.20
C GLY A 119 -8.92 -26.58 -12.89
N LEU A 120 -9.12 -25.79 -11.84
CA LEU A 120 -8.10 -24.87 -11.34
C LEU A 120 -7.00 -25.66 -10.63
N ASP A 121 -5.77 -25.52 -11.10
CA ASP A 121 -4.59 -26.02 -10.43
C ASP A 121 -3.85 -24.87 -9.75
N LEU A 122 -3.94 -24.78 -8.42
CA LEU A 122 -3.28 -23.76 -7.61
C LEU A 122 -1.85 -24.16 -7.18
N ARG A 123 -1.43 -25.41 -7.45
CA ARG A 123 -0.10 -25.88 -7.07
C ARG A 123 1.06 -25.02 -7.60
N PRO A 124 1.02 -24.47 -8.83
CA PRO A 124 2.06 -23.58 -9.30
C PRO A 124 2.21 -22.30 -8.50
N LEU A 125 1.12 -21.77 -7.93
CA LEU A 125 1.14 -20.57 -7.07
C LEU A 125 1.72 -20.86 -5.69
N LEU A 126 1.57 -22.09 -5.20
CA LEU A 126 2.04 -22.52 -3.89
C LEU A 126 3.44 -23.13 -3.94
N ALA A 127 3.97 -23.40 -5.14
CA ALA A 127 5.26 -24.04 -5.32
C ALA A 127 6.42 -23.11 -4.95
N VAL A 128 7.33 -23.60 -4.11
CA VAL A 128 8.62 -22.94 -3.87
C VAL A 128 9.58 -23.32 -5.00
N PRO A 129 10.24 -22.36 -5.68
CA PRO A 129 11.20 -22.67 -6.75
C PRO A 129 12.37 -23.52 -6.24
N ASN A 130 12.71 -24.59 -6.96
CA ASN A 130 13.76 -25.54 -6.57
C ASN A 130 15.18 -24.96 -6.55
N ASN A 131 15.38 -23.79 -7.17
CA ASN A 131 16.70 -23.13 -7.31
C ASN A 131 16.92 -22.01 -6.30
N VAL A 132 16.06 -21.88 -5.29
CA VAL A 132 16.18 -20.88 -4.23
C VAL A 132 16.92 -21.48 -3.04
N ASP A 133 17.92 -20.76 -2.51
CA ASP A 133 18.58 -21.14 -1.27
C ASP A 133 17.52 -21.25 -0.15
N PRO A 134 17.40 -22.41 0.52
CA PRO A 134 16.46 -22.60 1.63
C PRO A 134 16.66 -21.62 2.80
N GLN A 135 17.85 -21.05 2.94
CA GLN A 135 18.18 -20.05 3.97
C GLN A 135 17.96 -18.62 3.52
N ALA A 136 17.61 -18.39 2.24
CA ALA A 136 17.34 -17.05 1.76
C ALA A 136 16.12 -16.43 2.45
N PRO A 137 16.19 -15.15 2.86
CA PRO A 137 15.04 -14.45 3.41
C PRO A 137 13.85 -14.45 2.43
N ARG A 138 12.68 -14.83 2.90
CA ARG A 138 11.42 -14.84 2.12
C ARG A 138 10.74 -13.47 2.09
N CYS A 139 11.11 -12.57 3.02
CA CYS A 139 10.64 -11.18 3.08
C CYS A 139 11.68 -10.18 2.57
N CYS A 140 11.27 -8.95 2.35
CA CYS A 140 12.20 -7.85 2.08
C CYS A 140 13.07 -7.57 3.29
N THR A 141 14.39 -7.57 3.11
CA THR A 141 15.37 -7.31 4.18
C THR A 141 16.04 -5.95 4.07
N GLY A 142 15.78 -5.21 2.98
CA GLY A 142 16.26 -3.86 2.76
C GLY A 142 15.10 -2.90 2.58
N GLY A 143 15.14 -1.74 3.20
CA GLY A 143 14.22 -0.66 2.89
C GLY A 143 14.46 -0.14 1.46
N PRO A 144 13.45 0.47 0.82
CA PRO A 144 13.70 1.20 -0.40
C PRO A 144 14.71 2.31 -0.11
N ASP A 145 15.78 2.36 -0.91
CA ASP A 145 16.65 3.53 -0.95
C ASP A 145 15.96 4.58 -1.82
N PRO A 146 15.40 5.65 -1.27
CA PRO A 146 14.70 6.67 -2.05
C PRO A 146 15.64 7.48 -2.94
N GLN A 147 16.97 7.28 -2.83
CA GLN A 147 18.01 8.00 -3.58
C GLN A 147 17.83 9.53 -3.55
N LEU A 148 17.30 10.04 -2.42
CA LEU A 148 17.01 11.46 -2.26
C LEU A 148 18.25 12.28 -1.91
N ASP A 149 19.33 11.65 -1.48
CA ASP A 149 20.57 12.35 -1.11
C ASP A 149 21.26 12.95 -2.33
N ASP A 150 21.23 12.25 -3.47
CA ASP A 150 21.78 12.69 -4.75
C ASP A 150 20.75 13.38 -5.65
N HIS A 151 19.54 13.69 -5.14
CA HIS A 151 18.49 14.29 -5.93
C HIS A 151 18.83 15.75 -6.28
N THR A 152 18.56 16.13 -7.54
CA THR A 152 18.77 17.48 -8.07
C THR A 152 18.19 18.59 -7.18
N ASP A 153 17.08 18.34 -6.50
CA ASP A 153 16.44 19.31 -5.61
C ASP A 153 17.32 19.73 -4.43
N ARG A 154 18.28 18.92 -3.97
CA ARG A 154 19.23 19.31 -2.94
C ARG A 154 20.06 20.53 -3.37
N GLU A 155 20.51 20.53 -4.62
CA GLU A 155 21.23 21.67 -5.19
C GLU A 155 20.30 22.87 -5.38
N LEU A 156 19.04 22.64 -5.83
CA LEU A 156 18.04 23.71 -5.98
C LEU A 156 17.70 24.35 -4.63
N ILE A 157 17.50 23.57 -3.58
CA ILE A 157 17.27 24.07 -2.21
C ILE A 157 18.43 24.93 -1.75
N ALA A 158 19.67 24.44 -1.92
CA ALA A 158 20.86 25.19 -1.53
C ALA A 158 20.97 26.52 -2.28
N ALA A 159 20.70 26.52 -3.59
CA ALA A 159 20.74 27.73 -4.42
C ALA A 159 19.56 28.70 -4.14
N ALA A 160 18.44 28.20 -3.63
CA ALA A 160 17.24 28.97 -3.32
C ALA A 160 17.19 29.48 -1.87
N ARG A 161 18.20 29.25 -1.03
CA ARG A 161 18.21 29.63 0.40
C ARG A 161 17.87 31.10 0.65
N GLU A 162 18.37 32.04 -0.17
CA GLU A 162 18.00 33.46 -0.05
C GLU A 162 16.49 33.72 -0.25
N ALA A 163 15.83 32.94 -1.08
CA ALA A 163 14.38 33.03 -1.26
C ALA A 163 13.64 32.40 -0.08
N ILE A 164 14.07 31.23 0.39
CA ILE A 164 13.44 30.47 1.47
C ILE A 164 13.57 31.23 2.80
N ASP A 165 14.79 31.67 3.17
CA ASP A 165 15.07 32.23 4.49
C ASP A 165 14.75 33.72 4.58
N HIS A 166 14.82 34.47 3.45
CA HIS A 166 14.76 35.94 3.44
C HIS A 166 13.75 36.53 2.45
N ALA A 167 12.90 35.72 1.81
CA ALA A 167 11.92 36.13 0.82
C ALA A 167 12.50 36.97 -0.34
N ARG A 168 13.77 36.76 -0.70
CA ARG A 168 14.44 37.44 -1.81
C ARG A 168 14.23 36.67 -3.10
N PRO A 169 13.84 37.32 -4.22
CA PRO A 169 13.62 36.62 -5.47
C PRO A 169 14.93 35.99 -5.99
N VAL A 170 14.86 34.68 -6.26
CA VAL A 170 15.94 33.89 -6.85
C VAL A 170 15.44 33.31 -8.16
N ARG A 171 16.25 33.41 -9.22
CA ARG A 171 15.98 32.80 -10.53
C ARG A 171 17.06 31.78 -10.82
N LEU A 172 16.63 30.52 -11.05
CA LEU A 172 17.51 29.40 -11.36
C LEU A 172 17.12 28.82 -12.72
N GLU A 173 18.14 28.49 -13.52
CA GLU A 173 17.97 27.82 -14.80
C GLU A 173 18.80 26.54 -14.80
N ARG A 174 18.18 25.40 -15.07
CA ARG A 174 18.85 24.10 -15.09
C ARG A 174 18.32 23.21 -16.20
N LYS A 175 19.20 22.43 -16.81
CA LYS A 175 18.80 21.36 -17.72
C LYS A 175 18.36 20.15 -16.90
N ILE A 176 17.17 19.62 -17.18
CA ILE A 176 16.60 18.43 -16.57
C ILE A 176 16.75 17.27 -17.56
N ARG A 177 17.11 16.10 -17.06
CA ARG A 177 17.25 14.85 -17.82
C ARG A 177 16.15 13.85 -17.44
N ASN A 178 15.89 12.87 -18.29
CA ASN A 178 14.85 11.85 -18.07
C ASN A 178 14.92 11.08 -16.74
N PRO A 179 16.09 10.76 -16.17
CA PRO A 179 16.17 10.12 -14.86
C PRO A 179 15.78 11.02 -13.69
N GLU A 180 15.86 12.34 -13.87
CA GLU A 180 15.55 13.33 -12.83
C GLU A 180 14.03 13.49 -12.73
N ARG A 181 13.40 12.65 -11.87
CA ARG A 181 11.94 12.65 -11.66
C ARG A 181 11.56 13.63 -10.56
N THR A 182 10.36 14.19 -10.67
CA THR A 182 9.73 15.04 -9.63
C THR A 182 10.60 16.23 -9.18
N VAL A 183 11.38 16.80 -10.10
CA VAL A 183 12.20 17.99 -9.82
C VAL A 183 11.33 19.12 -9.30
N GLY A 184 11.73 19.74 -8.20
CA GLY A 184 10.99 20.79 -7.48
C GLY A 184 10.13 20.25 -6.33
N GLY A 185 9.96 18.92 -6.20
CA GLY A 185 9.13 18.32 -5.17
C GLY A 185 9.71 18.52 -3.75
N LEU A 186 11.00 18.25 -3.56
CA LEU A 186 11.66 18.51 -2.28
C LEU A 186 11.79 20.01 -2.01
N LEU A 187 12.09 20.83 -3.04
CA LEU A 187 12.14 22.29 -2.89
C LEU A 187 10.79 22.84 -2.40
N SER A 188 9.66 22.34 -2.94
CA SER A 188 8.32 22.75 -2.50
C SER A 188 8.01 22.39 -1.05
N SER A 189 8.66 21.38 -0.48
CA SER A 189 8.47 20.99 0.92
C SER A 189 9.29 21.85 1.90
N GLU A 190 10.24 22.65 1.40
CA GLU A 190 11.08 23.56 2.19
C GLU A 190 10.49 24.99 2.28
N ILE A 191 9.44 25.27 1.51
CA ILE A 191 8.75 26.56 1.46
C ILE A 191 7.50 26.52 2.32
#